data_6b50f97ded29edded2bb7bade87e196b
#
_entry.id   6b50f97ded29edded2bb7bade87e196b
#
_cell.length_a   1.000
_cell.length_b   1.000
_cell.length_c   1.000
_cell.angle_alpha   90.00
_cell.angle_beta   90.00
_cell.angle_gamma   90.00
#
_symmetry.space_group_name_H-M   'P 1'
#
loop_
_entity.id
_entity.type
_entity.pdbx_description
1 polymer ?
#
loop_
_entity_poly.entity_id
_entity_poly.type
_entity_poly.pdbx_seq_one_letter_code
_entity_poly.pdbx_strand_id
1 'polypeptide(L)'
;DVYKRQVVRMNGMSTLLDASILKTLRFNFHYFGIKGFRLPVLVGKNVMLKNLRGGVKIESYKTANVRIGFDGTGICDPKYQRGIWHVSGTVCFGENVRIAAGVKLSCAEGATLQIGKNSSINVNSQVICMEHIALGENVMLSWDDLVMDSDFHPIREGAMEKPVSRPIMIGDDVWVGCRTTILKGCTVPDGCIVAANSTVTRTYQEKHCLITTSGVVKHNVFWKR
;
A
#
# COMPACT_ATOMS: atom_id res chain seq x y z
N ASP A 1 2.07 24.11 13.15
CA ASP A 1 2.74 23.94 11.84
C ASP A 1 4.03 23.09 11.88
N VAL A 2 4.27 22.43 13.02
CA VAL A 2 5.43 21.53 13.22
C VAL A 2 5.23 20.21 12.44
N TYR A 3 4.00 19.77 12.25
CA TYR A 3 3.69 18.51 11.54
C TYR A 3 3.95 18.56 10.03
N LYS A 4 3.93 19.71 9.40
CA LYS A 4 4.22 19.84 7.95
C LYS A 4 5.68 19.62 7.58
N ARG A 5 6.60 19.61 8.54
CA ARG A 5 8.05 19.47 8.30
C ARG A 5 8.56 18.03 8.34
N GLN A 6 7.80 17.06 8.85
CA GLN A 6 8.27 15.69 9.00
C GLN A 6 8.11 14.80 7.75
N VAL A 7 7.26 15.18 6.81
CA VAL A 7 7.28 14.56 5.47
C VAL A 7 8.33 15.34 4.69
N VAL A 8 9.52 14.78 4.52
CA VAL A 8 10.51 15.30 3.59
C VAL A 8 9.86 15.29 2.20
N ARG A 9 9.21 16.40 1.83
CA ARG A 9 8.80 16.63 0.45
C ARG A 9 10.08 16.70 -0.36
N MET A 10 10.48 15.59 -0.94
CA MET A 10 11.52 15.61 -1.95
C MET A 10 11.05 16.55 -3.07
N ASN A 11 11.76 17.67 -3.25
CA ASN A 11 11.54 18.55 -4.40
C ASN A 11 11.63 17.69 -5.67
N GLY A 12 10.86 18.00 -6.71
CA GLY A 12 10.76 17.18 -7.92
C GLY A 12 12.13 16.80 -8.51
N MET A 13 13.16 17.64 -8.32
CA MET A 13 14.52 17.40 -8.77
C MET A 13 15.24 16.30 -7.97
N SER A 14 15.03 16.21 -6.65
CA SER A 14 15.59 15.15 -5.81
C SER A 14 14.96 13.78 -6.12
N THR A 15 13.66 13.76 -6.40
CA THR A 15 12.95 12.54 -6.81
C THR A 15 13.50 11.96 -8.11
N LEU A 16 13.86 12.79 -9.07
CA LEU A 16 14.46 12.34 -10.33
C LEU A 16 15.88 11.78 -10.13
N LEU A 17 16.66 12.35 -9.20
CA LEU A 17 18.00 11.86 -8.86
C LEU A 17 17.97 10.50 -8.18
N ASP A 18 16.94 10.19 -7.41
CA ASP A 18 16.75 8.91 -6.71
C ASP A 18 16.04 7.86 -7.56
N ALA A 19 15.47 8.25 -8.70
CA ALA A 19 14.88 7.32 -9.64
C ALA A 19 15.97 6.45 -10.31
N SER A 20 15.65 5.17 -10.49
CA SER A 20 16.43 4.30 -11.37
C SER A 20 15.88 4.41 -12.78
N ILE A 21 16.61 5.06 -13.67
CA ILE A 21 16.21 5.22 -15.08
C ILE A 21 15.90 3.85 -15.69
N LEU A 22 16.81 2.89 -15.57
CA LEU A 22 16.65 1.55 -16.17
C LEU A 22 15.42 0.81 -15.63
N LYS A 23 15.18 0.83 -14.30
CA LYS A 23 14.02 0.18 -13.70
C LYS A 23 12.71 0.89 -14.07
N THR A 24 12.73 2.23 -14.13
CA THR A 24 11.59 3.04 -14.55
C THR A 24 11.20 2.72 -15.99
N LEU A 25 12.17 2.73 -16.92
CA LEU A 25 11.90 2.36 -18.31
C LEU A 25 11.40 0.91 -18.42
N ARG A 26 12.13 -0.05 -17.80
CA ARG A 26 11.72 -1.46 -17.80
C ARG A 26 10.29 -1.66 -17.30
N PHE A 27 9.90 -1.03 -16.19
CA PHE A 27 8.56 -1.13 -15.60
C PHE A 27 7.50 -0.58 -16.55
N ASN A 28 7.71 0.66 -17.03
CA ASN A 28 6.72 1.34 -17.86
C ASN A 28 6.52 0.69 -19.22
N PHE A 29 7.60 0.29 -19.90
CA PHE A 29 7.46 -0.39 -21.18
C PHE A 29 6.88 -1.79 -21.04
N HIS A 30 7.22 -2.50 -19.96
CA HIS A 30 6.68 -3.84 -19.70
C HIS A 30 5.16 -3.81 -19.54
N TYR A 31 4.64 -2.88 -18.73
CA TYR A 31 3.21 -2.86 -18.42
C TYR A 31 2.37 -2.01 -19.37
N PHE A 32 2.93 -0.99 -19.97
CA PHE A 32 2.17 0.01 -20.73
C PHE A 32 2.57 0.14 -22.20
N GLY A 33 3.56 -0.60 -22.67
CA GLY A 33 4.05 -0.53 -24.05
C GLY A 33 4.38 0.92 -24.46
N ILE A 34 3.85 1.38 -25.58
CA ILE A 34 4.09 2.75 -26.11
C ILE A 34 3.62 3.84 -25.15
N LYS A 35 2.53 3.63 -24.40
CA LYS A 35 2.07 4.60 -23.40
C LYS A 35 3.08 4.78 -22.25
N GLY A 36 3.99 3.83 -22.07
CA GLY A 36 5.10 3.87 -21.12
C GLY A 36 6.09 5.01 -21.34
N PHE A 37 6.18 5.59 -22.55
CA PHE A 37 7.02 6.79 -22.82
C PHE A 37 6.67 8.00 -21.95
N ARG A 38 5.44 8.08 -21.45
CA ARG A 38 5.03 9.13 -20.53
C ARG A 38 5.55 8.94 -19.10
N LEU A 39 6.21 7.80 -18.82
CA LEU A 39 6.75 7.43 -17.52
C LEU A 39 5.77 7.65 -16.37
N PRO A 40 4.55 7.10 -16.44
CA PRO A 40 3.56 7.30 -15.39
C PRO A 40 3.97 6.70 -14.05
N VAL A 41 4.87 5.72 -14.03
CA VAL A 41 5.39 5.13 -12.80
C VAL A 41 6.89 5.41 -12.71
N LEU A 42 7.32 6.04 -11.62
CA LEU A 42 8.74 6.15 -11.28
C LEU A 42 9.14 5.03 -10.32
N VAL A 43 10.31 4.45 -10.53
CA VAL A 43 10.86 3.37 -9.69
C VAL A 43 12.19 3.81 -9.08
N GLY A 44 12.28 3.76 -7.76
CA GLY A 44 13.45 4.12 -6.99
C GLY A 44 14.63 3.14 -7.17
N LYS A 45 15.85 3.64 -6.93
CA LYS A 45 17.08 2.85 -7.07
C LYS A 45 17.08 1.59 -6.22
N ASN A 46 16.50 1.65 -5.03
CA ASN A 46 16.52 0.55 -4.07
C ASN A 46 15.29 -0.36 -4.10
N VAL A 47 14.55 -0.38 -5.22
CA VAL A 47 13.45 -1.30 -5.47
C VAL A 47 13.92 -2.50 -6.27
N MET A 48 13.64 -3.70 -5.77
CA MET A 48 13.84 -4.94 -6.50
C MET A 48 12.57 -5.29 -7.30
N LEU A 49 12.66 -5.26 -8.62
CA LEU A 49 11.62 -5.78 -9.51
C LEU A 49 11.78 -7.30 -9.62
N LYS A 50 11.27 -8.04 -8.60
CA LYS A 50 11.46 -9.48 -8.46
C LYS A 50 10.59 -10.28 -9.44
N ASN A 51 9.33 -9.85 -9.64
CA ASN A 51 8.40 -10.47 -10.58
C ASN A 51 7.51 -9.41 -11.23
N LEU A 52 7.40 -9.49 -12.56
CA LEU A 52 6.61 -8.57 -13.39
C LEU A 52 5.56 -9.32 -14.25
N ARG A 53 5.25 -10.58 -13.96
CA ARG A 53 4.36 -11.42 -14.78
C ARG A 53 2.92 -10.94 -14.82
N GLY A 54 2.47 -10.29 -13.76
CA GLY A 54 1.10 -9.81 -13.64
C GLY A 54 0.77 -8.59 -14.49
N GLY A 55 -0.36 -7.96 -14.19
CA GLY A 55 -0.84 -6.75 -14.84
C GLY A 55 -0.78 -5.52 -13.94
N VAL A 56 -0.60 -4.35 -14.54
CA VAL A 56 -0.75 -3.06 -13.86
C VAL A 56 -1.74 -2.20 -14.64
N LYS A 57 -2.78 -1.73 -13.94
CA LYS A 57 -3.75 -0.77 -14.47
C LYS A 57 -3.55 0.57 -13.76
N ILE A 58 -3.65 1.67 -14.49
CA ILE A 58 -3.52 3.03 -13.94
C ILE A 58 -4.63 3.92 -14.49
N GLU A 59 -5.16 4.79 -13.66
CA GLU A 59 -6.19 5.76 -14.07
C GLU A 59 -5.62 6.90 -14.91
N SER A 60 -4.36 7.26 -14.68
CA SER A 60 -3.73 8.39 -15.35
C SER A 60 -2.32 8.08 -15.82
N TYR A 61 -2.04 8.43 -17.08
CA TYR A 61 -0.71 8.34 -17.70
C TYR A 61 0.13 9.62 -17.54
N LYS A 62 -0.21 10.50 -16.59
CA LYS A 62 0.66 11.64 -16.23
C LYS A 62 1.99 11.15 -15.72
N THR A 63 3.06 11.82 -16.08
CA THR A 63 4.42 11.49 -15.60
C THR A 63 4.46 11.49 -14.07
N ALA A 64 5.11 10.48 -13.49
CA ALA A 64 5.25 10.32 -12.04
C ALA A 64 3.92 10.25 -11.27
N ASN A 65 2.84 9.79 -11.91
CA ASN A 65 1.55 9.56 -11.28
C ASN A 65 1.64 8.57 -10.12
N VAL A 66 2.45 7.53 -10.28
CA VAL A 66 2.78 6.56 -9.23
C VAL A 66 4.27 6.61 -8.94
N ARG A 67 4.65 6.61 -7.67
CA ARG A 67 6.04 6.59 -7.24
C ARG A 67 6.28 5.39 -6.34
N ILE A 68 7.28 4.55 -6.68
CA ILE A 68 7.60 3.32 -5.97
C ILE A 68 9.04 3.38 -5.47
N GLY A 69 9.22 3.30 -4.14
CA GLY A 69 10.53 3.29 -3.50
C GLY A 69 11.10 4.68 -3.24
N PHE A 70 10.23 5.67 -3.16
CA PHE A 70 10.58 7.05 -2.80
C PHE A 70 9.94 7.42 -1.47
N ASP A 71 10.30 8.60 -1.01
CA ASP A 71 9.84 9.15 0.26
C ASP A 71 10.34 8.31 1.46
N GLY A 72 10.43 8.94 2.60
CA GLY A 72 10.89 8.30 3.82
C GLY A 72 10.54 9.15 5.04
N THR A 73 10.70 8.58 6.19
CA THR A 73 10.68 9.29 7.47
C THR A 73 12.12 9.60 7.88
N GLY A 74 12.32 10.50 8.84
CA GLY A 74 13.67 10.85 9.32
C GLY A 74 14.48 9.68 9.91
N ILE A 75 13.84 8.53 10.15
CA ILE A 75 14.48 7.29 10.62
C ILE A 75 14.69 6.26 9.50
N CYS A 76 14.36 6.60 8.26
CA CYS A 76 14.51 5.73 7.11
C CYS A 76 15.87 5.93 6.46
N ASP A 77 16.63 4.87 6.30
CA ASP A 77 17.79 4.84 5.41
C ASP A 77 17.46 4.15 4.09
N PRO A 78 17.15 4.91 3.04
CA PRO A 78 16.74 4.32 1.75
C PRO A 78 17.82 3.44 1.12
N LYS A 79 19.08 3.58 1.52
CA LYS A 79 20.19 2.76 1.02
C LYS A 79 20.06 1.30 1.45
N TYR A 80 19.59 1.06 2.67
CA TYR A 80 19.48 -0.28 3.25
C TYR A 80 18.06 -0.83 3.22
N GLN A 81 17.04 0.01 3.09
CA GLN A 81 15.65 -0.40 3.04
C GLN A 81 15.23 -0.75 1.61
N ARG A 82 15.40 -2.02 1.27
CA ARG A 82 15.09 -2.53 -0.08
C ARG A 82 13.61 -2.79 -0.26
N GLY A 83 12.96 -2.06 -1.17
CA GLY A 83 11.60 -2.35 -1.61
C GLY A 83 11.54 -3.58 -2.51
N ILE A 84 10.41 -4.30 -2.49
CA ILE A 84 10.18 -5.47 -3.34
C ILE A 84 8.88 -5.29 -4.12
N TRP A 85 8.96 -5.48 -5.43
CA TRP A 85 7.84 -5.63 -6.33
C TRP A 85 7.75 -7.07 -6.81
N HIS A 86 6.75 -7.82 -6.34
CA HIS A 86 6.53 -9.22 -6.71
C HIS A 86 5.07 -9.42 -7.12
N VAL A 87 4.77 -9.18 -8.41
CA VAL A 87 3.41 -9.17 -8.92
C VAL A 87 3.23 -10.22 -10.00
N SER A 88 2.32 -11.16 -9.76
CA SER A 88 1.83 -12.17 -10.70
C SER A 88 0.35 -11.95 -11.04
N GLY A 89 -0.41 -11.30 -10.15
CA GLY A 89 -1.80 -10.90 -10.31
C GLY A 89 -1.96 -9.52 -10.93
N THR A 90 -2.99 -8.79 -10.53
CA THR A 90 -3.29 -7.45 -11.05
C THR A 90 -3.14 -6.39 -9.95
N VAL A 91 -2.42 -5.32 -10.24
CA VAL A 91 -2.36 -4.13 -9.37
C VAL A 91 -3.02 -2.96 -10.10
N CYS A 92 -4.01 -2.34 -9.43
CA CYS A 92 -4.73 -1.17 -9.95
C CYS A 92 -4.36 0.06 -9.12
N PHE A 93 -3.90 1.12 -9.79
CA PHE A 93 -3.55 2.38 -9.17
C PHE A 93 -4.50 3.49 -9.58
N GLY A 94 -5.00 4.24 -8.61
CA GLY A 94 -5.58 5.55 -8.82
C GLY A 94 -4.53 6.62 -9.13
N GLU A 95 -4.95 7.89 -9.11
CA GLU A 95 -4.03 9.01 -9.31
C GLU A 95 -3.18 9.29 -8.06
N ASN A 96 -1.94 9.77 -8.27
CA ASN A 96 -1.05 10.29 -7.23
C ASN A 96 -0.75 9.30 -6.09
N VAL A 97 -0.51 8.02 -6.42
CA VAL A 97 -0.18 6.98 -5.44
C VAL A 97 1.31 7.00 -5.08
N ARG A 98 1.62 6.83 -3.80
CA ARG A 98 2.98 6.80 -3.27
C ARG A 98 3.25 5.51 -2.51
N ILE A 99 4.30 4.81 -2.90
CA ILE A 99 4.82 3.62 -2.24
C ILE A 99 6.24 3.96 -1.78
N ALA A 100 6.45 4.07 -0.47
CA ALA A 100 7.70 4.56 0.09
C ALA A 100 8.85 3.55 0.01
N ALA A 101 10.01 3.97 0.47
CA ALA A 101 11.19 3.11 0.54
C ALA A 101 10.96 1.89 1.44
N GLY A 102 11.55 0.76 1.07
CA GLY A 102 11.47 -0.48 1.85
C GLY A 102 10.13 -1.23 1.78
N VAL A 103 9.09 -0.67 1.12
CA VAL A 103 7.80 -1.34 1.00
C VAL A 103 7.92 -2.63 0.20
N LYS A 104 7.34 -3.71 0.73
CA LYS A 104 7.28 -5.02 0.06
C LYS A 104 5.85 -5.27 -0.40
N LEU A 105 5.66 -5.36 -1.71
CA LEU A 105 4.37 -5.60 -2.33
C LEU A 105 4.40 -6.92 -3.06
N SER A 106 3.50 -7.82 -2.66
CA SER A 106 3.29 -9.12 -3.30
C SER A 106 1.83 -9.26 -3.69
N CYS A 107 1.57 -9.60 -4.96
CA CYS A 107 0.24 -9.89 -5.46
C CYS A 107 0.31 -11.21 -6.23
N ALA A 108 -0.40 -12.22 -5.74
CA ALA A 108 -0.39 -13.58 -6.29
C ALA A 108 -1.12 -13.65 -7.63
N GLU A 109 -0.92 -14.72 -8.37
CA GLU A 109 -1.66 -15.01 -9.59
C GLU A 109 -3.16 -15.13 -9.29
N GLY A 110 -4.01 -14.51 -10.12
CA GLY A 110 -5.44 -14.42 -9.90
C GLY A 110 -5.88 -13.36 -8.89
N ALA A 111 -4.98 -12.86 -8.04
CA ALA A 111 -5.29 -11.83 -7.04
C ALA A 111 -5.37 -10.42 -7.63
N THR A 112 -6.10 -9.55 -6.94
CA THR A 112 -6.22 -8.13 -7.31
C THR A 112 -5.94 -7.22 -6.12
N LEU A 113 -4.93 -6.36 -6.28
CA LEU A 113 -4.62 -5.28 -5.33
C LEU A 113 -5.06 -3.94 -5.92
N GLN A 114 -5.94 -3.23 -5.23
CA GLN A 114 -6.38 -1.89 -5.60
C GLN A 114 -5.81 -0.87 -4.61
N ILE A 115 -5.28 0.24 -5.14
CA ILE A 115 -4.77 1.36 -4.33
C ILE A 115 -5.36 2.64 -4.91
N GLY A 116 -6.30 3.22 -4.19
CA GLY A 116 -7.06 4.38 -4.63
C GLY A 116 -6.23 5.67 -4.70
N LYS A 117 -6.84 6.69 -5.26
CA LYS A 117 -6.25 8.01 -5.51
C LYS A 117 -5.69 8.64 -4.23
N ASN A 118 -4.57 9.36 -4.35
CA ASN A 118 -3.87 10.05 -3.26
C ASN A 118 -3.44 9.14 -2.09
N SER A 119 -3.51 7.83 -2.24
CA SER A 119 -3.14 6.91 -1.16
C SER A 119 -1.65 6.70 -1.06
N SER A 120 -1.17 6.38 0.14
CA SER A 120 0.24 6.12 0.40
C SER A 120 0.45 4.91 1.29
N ILE A 121 1.47 4.14 0.94
CA ILE A 121 2.01 3.05 1.74
C ILE A 121 3.41 3.49 2.15
N ASN A 122 3.59 3.75 3.47
CA ASN A 122 4.84 4.32 3.96
C ASN A 122 5.88 3.24 4.29
N VAL A 123 7.03 3.72 4.74
CA VAL A 123 8.30 2.98 4.87
C VAL A 123 8.14 1.60 5.49
N ASN A 124 8.80 0.60 4.87
CA ASN A 124 8.88 -0.79 5.32
C ASN A 124 7.57 -1.57 5.40
N SER A 125 6.43 -0.97 5.11
CA SER A 125 5.15 -1.67 5.16
C SER A 125 5.12 -2.81 4.14
N GLN A 126 4.29 -3.81 4.42
CA GLN A 126 4.15 -5.01 3.61
C GLN A 126 2.70 -5.20 3.21
N VAL A 127 2.46 -5.41 1.92
CA VAL A 127 1.13 -5.75 1.39
C VAL A 127 1.25 -7.08 0.67
N ILE A 128 0.55 -8.08 1.19
CA ILE A 128 0.56 -9.45 0.67
C ILE A 128 -0.86 -9.82 0.27
N CYS A 129 -1.11 -9.77 -1.04
CA CYS A 129 -2.42 -9.99 -1.64
C CYS A 129 -2.45 -11.35 -2.32
N MET A 130 -3.26 -12.27 -1.78
CA MET A 130 -3.46 -13.63 -2.31
C MET A 130 -4.81 -13.79 -2.97
N GLU A 131 -5.77 -12.90 -2.68
CA GLU A 131 -7.12 -12.91 -3.25
C GLU A 131 -7.54 -11.50 -3.66
N HIS A 132 -7.82 -10.62 -2.69
CA HIS A 132 -8.23 -9.26 -2.98
C HIS A 132 -7.96 -8.31 -1.81
N ILE A 133 -7.20 -7.25 -2.08
CA ILE A 133 -7.01 -6.14 -1.14
C ILE A 133 -7.39 -4.85 -1.85
N ALA A 134 -8.30 -4.08 -1.26
CA ALA A 134 -8.66 -2.75 -1.74
C ALA A 134 -8.37 -1.69 -0.68
N LEU A 135 -7.56 -0.72 -1.07
CA LEU A 135 -7.36 0.53 -0.36
C LEU A 135 -8.12 1.61 -1.13
N GLY A 136 -9.03 2.31 -0.46
CA GLY A 136 -9.80 3.42 -1.01
C GLY A 136 -8.95 4.65 -1.33
N GLU A 137 -9.60 5.79 -1.55
CA GLU A 137 -8.93 7.06 -1.80
C GLU A 137 -8.39 7.68 -0.50
N ASN A 138 -7.32 8.47 -0.61
CA ASN A 138 -6.69 9.19 0.50
C ASN A 138 -6.25 8.29 1.67
N VAL A 139 -6.10 6.99 1.48
CA VAL A 139 -5.65 6.06 2.53
C VAL A 139 -4.18 6.31 2.84
N MET A 140 -3.85 6.32 4.12
CA MET A 140 -2.47 6.39 4.59
C MET A 140 -2.16 5.17 5.47
N LEU A 141 -1.40 4.21 4.93
CA LEU A 141 -0.68 3.25 5.74
C LEU A 141 0.59 3.93 6.26
N SER A 142 0.81 3.88 7.57
CA SER A 142 2.02 4.44 8.19
C SER A 142 3.23 3.53 7.91
N TRP A 143 4.23 3.54 8.75
CA TRP A 143 5.42 2.70 8.58
C TRP A 143 5.32 1.38 9.33
N ASP A 144 5.98 0.35 8.80
CA ASP A 144 6.04 -1.01 9.36
C ASP A 144 4.67 -1.69 9.49
N ASP A 145 3.69 -1.33 8.64
CA ASP A 145 2.37 -1.97 8.63
C ASP A 145 2.40 -3.27 7.83
N LEU A 146 1.58 -4.24 8.22
CA LEU A 146 1.31 -5.47 7.49
C LEU A 146 -0.16 -5.56 7.11
N VAL A 147 -0.46 -5.66 5.81
CA VAL A 147 -1.79 -5.97 5.29
C VAL A 147 -1.72 -7.28 4.53
N MET A 148 -2.45 -8.31 5.01
CA MET A 148 -2.33 -9.66 4.48
C MET A 148 -3.70 -10.35 4.47
N ASP A 149 -4.18 -10.75 3.30
CA ASP A 149 -5.50 -11.32 3.09
C ASP A 149 -5.53 -12.86 3.13
N SER A 150 -4.46 -13.50 3.63
CA SER A 150 -4.32 -14.96 3.65
C SER A 150 -3.60 -15.46 4.88
N ASP A 151 -4.01 -16.63 5.38
CA ASP A 151 -3.25 -17.40 6.39
C ASP A 151 -2.18 -18.29 5.76
N PHE A 152 -2.13 -18.43 4.43
CA PHE A 152 -1.27 -19.35 3.67
C PHE A 152 -1.50 -20.82 3.93
N HIS A 153 -2.09 -21.17 5.07
CA HIS A 153 -2.34 -22.54 5.50
C HIS A 153 -3.82 -22.77 5.80
N PRO A 154 -4.39 -23.93 5.45
CA PRO A 154 -5.75 -24.27 5.81
C PRO A 154 -5.85 -24.44 7.34
N ILE A 155 -6.91 -23.84 7.91
CA ILE A 155 -7.24 -23.96 9.34
C ILE A 155 -8.55 -24.73 9.43
N ARG A 156 -8.57 -25.79 10.26
CA ARG A 156 -9.78 -26.56 10.57
C ARG A 156 -10.25 -26.25 11.98
N GLU A 157 -11.55 -26.06 12.12
CA GLU A 157 -12.24 -25.94 13.40
C GLU A 157 -13.31 -27.05 13.46
N GLY A 158 -13.00 -28.13 14.17
CA GLY A 158 -13.78 -29.37 14.11
C GLY A 158 -13.78 -29.97 12.70
N ALA A 159 -14.97 -30.21 12.14
CA ALA A 159 -15.14 -30.71 10.78
C ALA A 159 -15.11 -29.62 9.70
N MET A 160 -15.09 -28.33 10.10
CA MET A 160 -15.18 -27.22 9.16
C MET A 160 -13.80 -26.67 8.81
N GLU A 161 -13.50 -26.57 7.51
CA GLU A 161 -12.29 -25.91 7.01
C GLU A 161 -12.57 -24.45 6.76
N LYS A 162 -11.75 -23.56 7.32
CA LYS A 162 -11.87 -22.11 7.13
C LYS A 162 -11.19 -21.70 5.82
N PRO A 163 -11.73 -20.71 5.08
CA PRO A 163 -11.07 -20.17 3.90
C PRO A 163 -9.65 -19.70 4.21
N VAL A 164 -8.69 -20.11 3.38
CA VAL A 164 -7.28 -19.72 3.52
C VAL A 164 -7.14 -18.21 3.33
N SER A 165 -7.83 -17.64 2.34
CA SER A 165 -7.82 -16.22 2.02
C SER A 165 -9.23 -15.63 2.14
N ARG A 166 -9.33 -14.32 2.43
CA ARG A 166 -10.58 -13.54 2.42
C ARG A 166 -10.23 -12.08 2.14
N PRO A 167 -11.02 -11.37 1.31
CA PRO A 167 -10.76 -9.99 0.94
C PRO A 167 -10.55 -9.06 2.12
N ILE A 168 -9.70 -8.04 1.94
CA ILE A 168 -9.54 -6.90 2.85
C ILE A 168 -10.04 -5.65 2.12
N MET A 169 -10.91 -4.90 2.79
CA MET A 169 -11.47 -3.66 2.29
C MET A 169 -11.15 -2.52 3.26
N ILE A 170 -10.38 -1.54 2.81
CA ILE A 170 -10.08 -0.32 3.57
C ILE A 170 -10.72 0.83 2.80
N GLY A 171 -11.68 1.51 3.43
CA GLY A 171 -12.45 2.59 2.84
C GLY A 171 -11.64 3.85 2.58
N ASP A 172 -12.33 4.92 2.19
CA ASP A 172 -11.73 6.21 1.88
C ASP A 172 -11.31 6.96 3.15
N ASP A 173 -10.33 7.85 3.03
CA ASP A 173 -9.87 8.72 4.12
C ASP A 173 -9.47 7.95 5.41
N VAL A 174 -8.98 6.73 5.28
CA VAL A 174 -8.51 5.92 6.41
C VAL A 174 -7.05 6.18 6.72
N TRP A 175 -6.75 6.40 8.00
CA TRP A 175 -5.38 6.44 8.51
C TRP A 175 -5.08 5.19 9.33
N VAL A 176 -4.09 4.42 8.90
CA VAL A 176 -3.55 3.28 9.65
C VAL A 176 -2.27 3.73 10.35
N GLY A 177 -2.27 3.68 11.67
CA GLY A 177 -1.11 4.00 12.52
C GLY A 177 -0.04 2.93 12.39
N CYS A 178 1.21 3.31 12.62
CA CYS A 178 2.38 2.47 12.39
C CYS A 178 2.36 1.14 13.16
N ARG A 179 3.05 0.12 12.58
CA ARG A 179 3.14 -1.25 13.13
C ARG A 179 1.80 -1.93 13.31
N THR A 180 0.82 -1.55 12.51
CA THR A 180 -0.49 -2.18 12.51
C THR A 180 -0.49 -3.42 11.62
N THR A 181 -1.21 -4.45 12.06
CA THR A 181 -1.45 -5.66 11.27
C THR A 181 -2.93 -5.74 10.91
N ILE A 182 -3.27 -5.82 9.60
CA ILE A 182 -4.63 -6.01 9.09
C ILE A 182 -4.68 -7.37 8.41
N LEU A 183 -5.54 -8.26 8.93
CA LEU A 183 -5.62 -9.63 8.47
C LEU A 183 -6.85 -9.88 7.60
N LYS A 184 -6.90 -11.04 6.98
CA LYS A 184 -7.93 -11.48 6.03
C LYS A 184 -9.36 -11.27 6.53
N GLY A 185 -10.26 -10.89 5.62
CA GLY A 185 -11.68 -10.72 5.89
C GLY A 185 -12.05 -9.45 6.66
N CYS A 186 -11.10 -8.51 6.82
CA CYS A 186 -11.36 -7.26 7.52
C CYS A 186 -11.96 -6.20 6.59
N THR A 187 -12.86 -5.41 7.15
CA THR A 187 -13.30 -4.15 6.56
C THR A 187 -13.07 -3.02 7.55
N VAL A 188 -12.40 -1.97 7.10
CA VAL A 188 -12.21 -0.70 7.82
C VAL A 188 -13.00 0.36 7.07
N PRO A 189 -14.09 0.92 7.64
CA PRO A 189 -14.92 1.91 6.96
C PRO A 189 -14.23 3.26 6.75
N ASP A 190 -14.85 4.10 5.92
CA ASP A 190 -14.33 5.42 5.57
C ASP A 190 -14.07 6.30 6.81
N GLY A 191 -13.05 7.13 6.73
CA GLY A 191 -12.71 8.13 7.73
C GLY A 191 -12.20 7.55 9.05
N CYS A 192 -12.03 6.25 9.16
CA CYS A 192 -11.54 5.62 10.38
C CYS A 192 -10.05 5.84 10.60
N ILE A 193 -9.66 5.81 11.86
CA ILE A 193 -8.26 5.76 12.30
C ILE A 193 -8.03 4.40 12.94
N VAL A 194 -7.04 3.66 12.48
CA VAL A 194 -6.55 2.47 13.19
C VAL A 194 -5.35 2.91 14.02
N ALA A 195 -5.44 2.72 15.33
CA ALA A 195 -4.37 3.14 16.25
C ALA A 195 -3.08 2.36 15.97
N ALA A 196 -1.94 3.00 16.20
CA ALA A 196 -0.65 2.35 16.06
C ALA A 196 -0.55 1.07 16.90
N ASN A 197 0.23 0.10 16.41
CA ASN A 197 0.46 -1.19 17.06
C ASN A 197 -0.82 -2.01 17.31
N SER A 198 -1.82 -1.86 16.44
CA SER A 198 -3.08 -2.60 16.51
C SER A 198 -3.07 -3.84 15.62
N THR A 199 -3.86 -4.84 15.99
CA THR A 199 -4.17 -5.99 15.12
C THR A 199 -5.65 -5.99 14.80
N VAL A 200 -5.99 -5.85 13.51
CA VAL A 200 -7.36 -5.81 12.99
C VAL A 200 -7.69 -7.18 12.41
N THR A 201 -8.65 -7.87 13.02
CA THR A 201 -9.06 -9.25 12.65
C THR A 201 -10.55 -9.38 12.36
N ARG A 202 -11.27 -8.27 12.30
CA ARG A 202 -12.74 -8.26 12.13
C ARG A 202 -13.18 -7.13 11.22
N THR A 203 -14.42 -7.23 10.75
CA THR A 203 -15.12 -6.20 9.98
C THR A 203 -15.77 -5.18 10.90
N TYR A 204 -15.60 -3.90 10.58
CA TYR A 204 -16.28 -2.78 11.20
C TYR A 204 -17.31 -2.18 10.24
N GLN A 205 -18.36 -1.54 10.76
CA GLN A 205 -19.44 -0.96 9.96
C GLN A 205 -19.52 0.56 10.11
N GLU A 206 -19.09 1.08 11.25
CA GLU A 206 -19.23 2.49 11.58
C GLU A 206 -18.05 3.29 11.05
N LYS A 207 -18.36 4.39 10.36
CA LYS A 207 -17.37 5.35 9.82
C LYS A 207 -16.84 6.27 10.92
N HIS A 208 -15.72 6.93 10.65
CA HIS A 208 -15.13 7.95 11.53
C HIS A 208 -14.86 7.45 12.96
N CYS A 209 -14.35 6.25 13.10
CA CYS A 209 -14.05 5.62 14.38
C CYS A 209 -12.54 5.50 14.61
N LEU A 210 -12.14 5.51 15.89
CA LEU A 210 -10.82 5.05 16.31
C LEU A 210 -10.88 3.57 16.65
N ILE A 211 -10.16 2.76 15.89
CA ILE A 211 -10.12 1.31 15.99
C ILE A 211 -8.80 0.89 16.64
N THR A 212 -8.88 -0.04 17.59
CA THR A 212 -7.71 -0.67 18.21
C THR A 212 -7.86 -2.19 18.14
N THR A 213 -6.89 -2.94 18.64
CA THR A 213 -6.97 -4.41 18.75
C THR A 213 -8.22 -4.87 19.54
N SER A 214 -8.64 -4.12 20.55
CA SER A 214 -9.86 -4.44 21.32
C SER A 214 -11.16 -4.08 20.60
N GLY A 215 -11.12 -3.28 19.56
CA GLY A 215 -12.28 -2.82 18.78
C GLY A 215 -12.37 -1.31 18.65
N VAL A 216 -13.58 -0.79 18.44
CA VAL A 216 -13.85 0.65 18.40
C VAL A 216 -13.76 1.21 19.82
N VAL A 217 -12.96 2.25 20.00
CA VAL A 217 -12.75 2.92 21.30
C VAL A 217 -13.20 4.37 21.32
N LYS A 218 -13.38 5.00 20.15
CA LYS A 218 -13.92 6.35 20.00
C LYS A 218 -14.73 6.46 18.71
N HIS A 219 -15.74 7.32 18.74
CA HIS A 219 -16.61 7.65 17.61
C HIS A 219 -16.43 9.11 17.19
N ASN A 220 -16.85 9.46 15.98
CA ASN A 220 -16.77 10.82 15.43
C ASN A 220 -15.34 11.38 15.45
N VAL A 221 -14.38 10.57 15.05
CA VAL A 221 -12.97 10.94 14.98
C VAL A 221 -12.61 11.37 13.55
N PHE A 222 -11.86 12.44 13.41
CA PHE A 222 -11.42 12.97 12.12
C PHE A 222 -9.93 13.22 12.16
N TRP A 223 -9.27 12.99 11.04
CA TRP A 223 -7.87 13.30 10.86
C TRP A 223 -7.66 14.13 9.60
N LYS A 224 -6.54 14.83 9.54
CA LYS A 224 -6.13 15.62 8.36
C LYS A 224 -4.71 15.23 7.96
N ARG A 225 -4.51 15.11 6.67
CA ARG A 225 -3.21 14.81 6.04
C ARG A 225 -2.34 16.06 5.89
#